data_060673b26ea41ed735944d60ed1b2e10
#
_entry.id   060673b26ea41ed735944d60ed1b2e10
#
_cell.length_a   1.000
_cell.length_b   1.000
_cell.length_c   1.000
_cell.angle_alpha   90.00
_cell.angle_beta   90.00
_cell.angle_gamma   90.00
#
_symmetry.space_group_name_H-M   'P 1'
#
loop_
_entity.id
_entity.type
_entity.pdbx_description
1 polymer ?
#
loop_
_entity_poly.entity_id
_entity_poly.type
_entity_poly.pdbx_seq_one_letter_code
_entity_poly.pdbx_strand_id
1 'polypeptide(L)'
;SGEVIISLGGDGTILHILSQVNKPILGINFGGVGFLNELEPDSDILTAIDNVIHKKYFEEKLHRIDTYLNGLNVGTAVNEIVLHTSRVAKIQGFEISTNGKLIDSFRGDGVIIATPTGSTSYSMSIGAPIIYPTMKSNLIVPMAPYKLGSRPLILPANYDISAKISGHPEAVMVIDGKDEIFIKGDDKIEFKASNNPATLIRFSKN
;
A
#
# COMPACT_ATOMS: atom_id res chain seq x y z
N SER A 1 15.82 23.38 -1.94
CA SER A 1 15.27 22.14 -1.36
C SER A 1 14.19 22.51 -0.34
N GLY A 2 12.90 22.46 -0.72
CA GLY A 2 11.79 22.76 0.17
C GLY A 2 11.65 21.74 1.30
N GLU A 3 11.09 22.16 2.44
CA GLU A 3 10.79 21.27 3.59
C GLU A 3 9.49 20.49 3.37
N VAL A 4 8.53 21.04 2.64
CA VAL A 4 7.20 20.49 2.34
C VAL A 4 6.98 20.48 0.83
N ILE A 5 6.29 19.46 0.34
CA ILE A 5 5.86 19.37 -1.07
C ILE A 5 4.36 19.68 -1.12
N ILE A 6 3.96 20.54 -2.06
CA ILE A 6 2.55 20.76 -2.38
C ILE A 6 2.21 19.93 -3.61
N SER A 7 1.27 19.00 -3.46
CA SER A 7 0.78 18.13 -4.53
C SER A 7 -0.55 18.68 -5.06
N LEU A 8 -0.63 18.89 -6.37
CA LEU A 8 -1.87 19.29 -7.05
C LEU A 8 -2.38 18.11 -7.88
N GLY A 9 -3.45 17.46 -7.41
CA GLY A 9 -4.01 16.27 -8.08
C GLY A 9 -4.74 15.36 -7.12
N GLY A 10 -5.08 14.16 -7.57
CA GLY A 10 -5.69 13.11 -6.74
C GLY A 10 -4.65 12.27 -5.99
N ASP A 11 -5.14 11.21 -5.31
CA ASP A 11 -4.30 10.30 -4.53
C ASP A 11 -3.16 9.67 -5.34
N GLY A 12 -3.39 9.35 -6.62
CA GLY A 12 -2.35 8.81 -7.50
C GLY A 12 -1.14 9.73 -7.66
N THR A 13 -1.34 11.06 -7.66
CA THR A 13 -0.25 12.04 -7.71
C THR A 13 0.58 12.00 -6.42
N ILE A 14 -0.09 11.92 -5.27
CA ILE A 14 0.57 11.79 -3.96
C ILE A 14 1.38 10.49 -3.89
N LEU A 15 0.81 9.35 -4.30
CA LEU A 15 1.50 8.07 -4.35
C LEU A 15 2.73 8.10 -5.25
N HIS A 16 2.62 8.77 -6.41
CA HIS A 16 3.77 8.95 -7.32
C HIS A 16 4.88 9.77 -6.64
N ILE A 17 4.57 10.87 -5.98
CA ILE A 17 5.55 11.70 -5.26
C ILE A 17 6.19 10.88 -4.13
N LEU A 18 5.40 10.19 -3.30
CA LEU A 18 5.88 9.38 -2.17
C LEU A 18 6.81 8.24 -2.59
N SER A 19 6.71 7.78 -3.84
CA SER A 19 7.63 6.77 -4.38
C SER A 19 9.03 7.30 -4.67
N GLN A 20 9.17 8.60 -4.85
CA GLN A 20 10.44 9.24 -5.24
C GLN A 20 11.11 9.97 -4.09
N VAL A 21 10.30 10.50 -3.16
CA VAL A 21 10.81 11.36 -2.08
C VAL A 21 10.11 11.04 -0.77
N ASN A 22 10.87 11.19 0.33
CA ASN A 22 10.34 11.03 1.69
C ASN A 22 10.29 12.40 2.38
N LYS A 23 9.30 13.22 1.99
CA LYS A 23 9.04 14.55 2.57
C LYS A 23 7.59 14.71 2.92
N PRO A 24 7.23 15.57 3.88
CA PRO A 24 5.85 15.93 4.16
C PRO A 24 5.14 16.48 2.92
N ILE A 25 3.92 16.04 2.65
CA ILE A 25 3.13 16.43 1.49
C ILE A 25 1.84 17.11 1.96
N LEU A 26 1.56 18.29 1.45
CA LEU A 26 0.23 18.89 1.45
C LEU A 26 -0.45 18.54 0.13
N GLY A 27 -1.50 17.71 0.19
CA GLY A 27 -2.31 17.35 -0.97
C GLY A 27 -3.46 18.33 -1.17
N ILE A 28 -3.59 18.85 -2.39
CA ILE A 28 -4.72 19.64 -2.84
C ILE A 28 -5.41 18.87 -3.96
N ASN A 29 -6.65 18.48 -3.75
CA ASN A 29 -7.40 17.63 -4.65
C ASN A 29 -7.86 18.43 -5.88
N PHE A 30 -7.46 18.00 -7.08
CA PHE A 30 -7.99 18.47 -8.36
C PHE A 30 -8.51 17.29 -9.20
N GLY A 31 -8.68 16.13 -8.56
CA GLY A 31 -9.16 14.90 -9.19
C GLY A 31 -10.54 14.49 -8.68
N GLY A 32 -10.79 13.21 -8.61
CA GLY A 32 -11.99 12.62 -8.03
C GLY A 32 -11.92 12.49 -6.51
N VAL A 33 -12.75 11.61 -5.95
CA VAL A 33 -12.73 11.29 -4.52
C VAL A 33 -11.38 10.67 -4.14
N GLY A 34 -10.77 11.17 -3.07
CA GLY A 34 -9.49 10.67 -2.54
C GLY A 34 -9.44 10.80 -1.02
N PHE A 35 -8.50 10.07 -0.39
CA PHE A 35 -8.34 10.01 1.06
C PHE A 35 -7.00 10.61 1.52
N LEU A 36 -6.06 10.86 0.60
CA LEU A 36 -4.73 11.37 0.93
C LEU A 36 -4.64 12.88 0.89
N ASN A 37 -5.52 13.54 0.14
CA ASN A 37 -5.56 14.99 0.05
C ASN A 37 -6.10 15.63 1.35
N GLU A 38 -5.66 16.83 1.65
CA GLU A 38 -6.14 17.65 2.78
C GLU A 38 -7.14 18.70 2.34
N LEU A 39 -6.97 19.26 1.15
CA LEU A 39 -7.75 20.36 0.63
C LEU A 39 -8.51 19.95 -0.64
N GLU A 40 -9.73 20.45 -0.76
CA GLU A 40 -10.54 20.41 -1.97
C GLU A 40 -10.28 21.64 -2.85
N PRO A 41 -10.68 21.65 -4.14
CA PRO A 41 -10.36 22.73 -5.07
C PRO A 41 -10.92 24.11 -4.68
N ASP A 42 -12.01 24.14 -3.93
CA ASP A 42 -12.70 25.35 -3.43
C ASP A 42 -12.19 25.82 -2.05
N SER A 43 -11.19 25.12 -1.50
CA SER A 43 -10.59 25.48 -0.21
C SER A 43 -9.79 26.79 -0.31
N ASP A 44 -9.61 27.48 0.81
CA ASP A 44 -8.74 28.66 0.90
C ASP A 44 -7.26 28.24 0.87
N ILE A 45 -6.75 28.05 -0.36
CA ILE A 45 -5.37 27.59 -0.60
C ILE A 45 -4.35 28.61 -0.09
N LEU A 46 -4.64 29.92 -0.16
CA LEU A 46 -3.70 30.96 0.30
C LEU A 46 -3.51 30.88 1.81
N THR A 47 -4.59 30.75 2.57
CA THR A 47 -4.50 30.53 4.03
C THR A 47 -3.79 29.21 4.37
N ALA A 48 -4.02 28.17 3.59
CA ALA A 48 -3.33 26.90 3.79
C ALA A 48 -1.82 27.00 3.57
N ILE A 49 -1.38 27.72 2.53
CA ILE A 49 0.05 27.98 2.26
C ILE A 49 0.65 28.81 3.41
N ASP A 50 -0.06 29.86 3.87
CA ASP A 50 0.39 30.67 5.02
C ASP A 50 0.57 29.81 6.28
N ASN A 51 -0.36 28.91 6.55
CA ASN A 51 -0.26 27.97 7.65
C ASN A 51 0.94 27.04 7.51
N VAL A 52 1.29 26.59 6.31
CA VAL A 52 2.51 25.77 6.07
C VAL A 52 3.76 26.59 6.33
N ILE A 53 3.83 27.84 5.83
CA ILE A 53 4.98 28.73 6.05
C ILE A 53 5.21 28.99 7.53
N HIS A 54 4.15 29.18 8.30
CA HIS A 54 4.20 29.44 9.75
C HIS A 54 4.21 28.18 10.61
N LYS A 55 4.33 26.97 10.00
CA LYS A 55 4.32 25.66 10.65
C LYS A 55 3.09 25.42 11.55
N LYS A 56 1.93 25.95 11.15
CA LYS A 56 0.63 25.78 11.80
C LYS A 56 -0.11 24.57 11.19
N TYR A 57 0.46 23.38 11.35
CA TYR A 57 -0.11 22.13 10.83
C TYR A 57 0.31 20.95 11.70
N PHE A 58 -0.33 19.80 11.47
CA PHE A 58 0.05 18.51 12.05
C PHE A 58 0.65 17.62 10.98
N GLU A 59 1.57 16.74 11.38
CA GLU A 59 2.08 15.67 10.54
C GLU A 59 1.33 14.37 10.85
N GLU A 60 0.57 13.88 9.87
CA GLU A 60 0.01 12.53 9.90
C GLU A 60 1.00 11.55 9.27
N LYS A 61 1.41 10.54 10.06
CA LYS A 61 2.35 9.51 9.60
C LYS A 61 1.60 8.24 9.23
N LEU A 62 1.60 7.91 7.95
CA LEU A 62 0.99 6.71 7.42
C LEU A 62 1.99 5.56 7.40
N HIS A 63 1.51 4.38 7.77
CA HIS A 63 2.28 3.14 7.67
C HIS A 63 2.61 2.83 6.21
N ARG A 64 3.83 2.30 5.96
CA ARG A 64 4.29 1.83 4.65
C ARG A 64 4.86 0.42 4.78
N ILE A 65 4.83 -0.31 3.67
CA ILE A 65 5.38 -1.67 3.58
C ILE A 65 6.55 -1.67 2.59
N ASP A 66 7.74 -2.01 3.07
CA ASP A 66 8.91 -2.28 2.23
C ASP A 66 8.80 -3.68 1.65
N THR A 67 9.04 -3.80 0.35
CA THR A 67 8.97 -5.07 -0.40
C THR A 67 10.36 -5.51 -0.82
N TYR A 68 10.69 -6.76 -0.51
CA TYR A 68 11.98 -7.35 -0.83
C TYR A 68 11.78 -8.54 -1.78
N LEU A 69 12.59 -8.57 -2.83
CA LEU A 69 12.73 -9.68 -3.76
C LEU A 69 14.17 -10.19 -3.71
N ASN A 70 14.36 -11.43 -3.27
CA ASN A 70 15.69 -12.05 -3.12
C ASN A 70 16.65 -11.20 -2.25
N GLY A 71 16.09 -10.56 -1.19
CA GLY A 71 16.85 -9.72 -0.26
C GLY A 71 17.09 -8.29 -0.73
N LEU A 72 16.73 -7.92 -1.97
CA LEU A 72 16.83 -6.56 -2.47
C LEU A 72 15.50 -5.83 -2.26
N ASN A 73 15.54 -4.62 -1.72
CA ASN A 73 14.35 -3.76 -1.67
C ASN A 73 13.98 -3.32 -3.09
N VAL A 74 12.79 -3.71 -3.55
CA VAL A 74 12.28 -3.41 -4.90
C VAL A 74 11.21 -2.33 -4.89
N GLY A 75 10.80 -1.86 -3.71
CA GLY A 75 9.86 -0.76 -3.57
C GLY A 75 9.20 -0.69 -2.20
N THR A 76 8.51 0.41 -1.95
CA THR A 76 7.77 0.67 -0.72
C THR A 76 6.36 1.09 -1.06
N ALA A 77 5.36 0.37 -0.55
CA ALA A 77 3.95 0.67 -0.75
C ALA A 77 3.41 1.61 0.33
N VAL A 78 2.57 2.54 -0.08
CA VAL A 78 1.68 3.32 0.78
C VAL A 78 0.31 2.65 0.87
N ASN A 79 -0.19 2.13 -0.25
CA ASN A 79 -1.45 1.39 -0.32
C ASN A 79 -1.23 -0.12 -0.24
N GLU A 80 -0.77 -0.74 -1.32
CA GLU A 80 -0.70 -2.19 -1.39
C GLU A 80 0.36 -2.72 -2.34
N ILE A 81 0.72 -3.98 -2.10
CA ILE A 81 1.45 -4.84 -3.04
C ILE A 81 0.50 -5.94 -3.51
N VAL A 82 0.37 -6.10 -4.81
CA VAL A 82 -0.43 -7.14 -5.45
C VAL A 82 0.50 -8.21 -6.02
N LEU A 83 0.35 -9.46 -5.61
CA LEU A 83 0.90 -10.61 -6.32
C LEU A 83 -0.22 -11.23 -7.13
N HIS A 84 -0.05 -11.36 -8.43
CA HIS A 84 -1.10 -11.85 -9.33
C HIS A 84 -0.54 -12.85 -10.34
N THR A 85 -1.40 -13.77 -10.79
CA THR A 85 -1.03 -14.64 -11.91
C THR A 85 -0.69 -13.80 -13.15
N SER A 86 0.34 -14.18 -13.88
CA SER A 86 0.72 -13.53 -15.15
C SER A 86 -0.18 -13.93 -16.32
N ARG A 87 -1.10 -14.89 -16.12
CA ARG A 87 -1.94 -15.45 -17.19
C ARG A 87 -3.41 -15.45 -16.80
N VAL A 88 -4.24 -14.88 -17.66
CA VAL A 88 -5.70 -14.91 -17.53
C VAL A 88 -6.21 -16.35 -17.50
N ALA A 89 -7.19 -16.63 -16.62
CA ALA A 89 -7.82 -17.93 -16.43
C ALA A 89 -6.85 -19.07 -16.00
N LYS A 90 -5.73 -18.74 -15.38
CA LYS A 90 -4.79 -19.68 -14.78
C LYS A 90 -4.65 -19.40 -13.28
N ILE A 91 -4.97 -20.39 -12.48
CA ILE A 91 -4.89 -20.31 -11.02
C ILE A 91 -3.44 -20.50 -10.59
N GLN A 92 -2.93 -19.58 -9.76
CA GLN A 92 -1.61 -19.61 -9.14
C GLN A 92 -1.74 -20.14 -7.70
N GLY A 93 -0.74 -20.85 -7.21
CA GLY A 93 -0.63 -21.21 -5.79
C GLY A 93 0.09 -20.12 -5.02
N PHE A 94 -0.42 -19.80 -3.82
CA PHE A 94 0.16 -18.85 -2.89
C PHE A 94 0.28 -19.49 -1.51
N GLU A 95 1.45 -19.39 -0.90
CA GLU A 95 1.70 -19.71 0.50
C GLU A 95 2.10 -18.43 1.21
N ILE A 96 1.36 -18.07 2.25
CA ILE A 96 1.63 -16.85 3.03
C ILE A 96 2.08 -17.26 4.42
N SER A 97 3.23 -16.75 4.82
CA SER A 97 3.79 -16.98 6.15
C SER A 97 4.01 -15.66 6.88
N THR A 98 3.98 -15.72 8.21
CA THR A 98 4.35 -14.58 9.07
C THR A 98 5.29 -15.05 10.16
N ASN A 99 6.36 -14.28 10.38
CA ASN A 99 7.41 -14.65 11.34
C ASN A 99 7.89 -16.11 11.17
N GLY A 100 8.01 -16.55 9.92
CA GLY A 100 8.45 -17.92 9.57
C GLY A 100 7.39 -19.03 9.72
N LYS A 101 6.16 -18.71 10.16
CA LYS A 101 5.07 -19.67 10.30
C LYS A 101 4.05 -19.50 9.16
N LEU A 102 3.74 -20.61 8.47
CA LEU A 102 2.68 -20.65 7.46
C LEU A 102 1.32 -20.33 8.10
N ILE A 103 0.62 -19.35 7.56
CA ILE A 103 -0.70 -18.91 8.05
C ILE A 103 -1.83 -19.21 7.05
N ASP A 104 -1.57 -19.19 5.75
CA ASP A 104 -2.52 -19.63 4.74
C ASP A 104 -1.79 -20.19 3.51
N SER A 105 -2.46 -21.15 2.86
CA SER A 105 -2.05 -21.72 1.58
C SER A 105 -3.30 -21.94 0.74
N PHE A 106 -3.34 -21.33 -0.43
CA PHE A 106 -4.50 -21.39 -1.33
C PHE A 106 -4.07 -21.28 -2.79
N ARG A 107 -5.00 -21.59 -3.69
CA ARG A 107 -4.90 -21.32 -5.13
C ARG A 107 -5.93 -20.27 -5.48
N GLY A 108 -5.55 -19.31 -6.30
CA GLY A 108 -6.41 -18.20 -6.69
C GLY A 108 -5.77 -17.34 -7.79
N ASP A 109 -6.36 -16.18 -8.05
CA ASP A 109 -5.83 -15.24 -9.03
C ASP A 109 -4.67 -14.42 -8.47
N GLY A 110 -4.66 -14.19 -7.15
CA GLY A 110 -3.62 -13.40 -6.51
C GLY A 110 -3.76 -13.28 -4.99
N VAL A 111 -2.93 -12.43 -4.43
CA VAL A 111 -3.01 -11.96 -3.04
C VAL A 111 -2.58 -10.50 -2.97
N ILE A 112 -3.28 -9.72 -2.17
CA ILE A 112 -2.91 -8.33 -1.85
C ILE A 112 -2.34 -8.29 -0.44
N ILE A 113 -1.21 -7.59 -0.28
CA ILE A 113 -0.65 -7.19 1.02
C ILE A 113 -0.82 -5.68 1.12
N ALA A 114 -1.70 -5.20 1.98
CA ALA A 114 -2.07 -3.79 2.07
C ALA A 114 -1.78 -3.17 3.44
N THR A 115 -1.57 -1.87 3.44
CA THR A 115 -1.58 -1.02 4.62
C THR A 115 -3.02 -0.69 5.02
N PRO A 116 -3.26 -0.05 6.17
CA PRO A 116 -4.58 0.51 6.48
C PRO A 116 -5.07 1.50 5.41
N THR A 117 -4.19 2.34 4.88
CA THR A 117 -4.52 3.28 3.78
C THR A 117 -4.97 2.51 2.53
N GLY A 118 -4.29 1.43 2.16
CA GLY A 118 -4.64 0.57 1.03
C GLY A 118 -5.92 -0.25 1.21
N SER A 119 -6.46 -0.31 2.43
CA SER A 119 -7.75 -0.99 2.67
C SER A 119 -8.92 -0.34 1.92
N THR A 120 -8.81 0.94 1.56
CA THR A 120 -9.78 1.69 0.77
C THR A 120 -9.42 1.78 -0.72
N SER A 121 -8.34 1.13 -1.15
CA SER A 121 -7.88 1.04 -2.54
C SER A 121 -8.37 -0.27 -3.20
N TYR A 122 -7.50 -1.00 -3.88
CA TYR A 122 -7.86 -2.23 -4.59
C TYR A 122 -8.41 -3.32 -3.66
N SER A 123 -7.93 -3.38 -2.41
CA SER A 123 -8.45 -4.30 -1.39
C SER A 123 -9.95 -4.18 -1.19
N MET A 124 -10.49 -2.95 -1.17
CA MET A 124 -11.92 -2.70 -1.03
C MET A 124 -12.73 -3.28 -2.19
N SER A 125 -12.22 -3.21 -3.42
CA SER A 125 -12.89 -3.70 -4.63
C SER A 125 -13.11 -5.21 -4.62
N ILE A 126 -12.32 -5.95 -3.84
CA ILE A 126 -12.45 -7.42 -3.69
C ILE A 126 -13.05 -7.83 -2.34
N GLY A 127 -13.73 -6.89 -1.65
CA GLY A 127 -14.53 -7.16 -0.46
C GLY A 127 -13.74 -7.27 0.85
N ALA A 128 -12.56 -6.67 0.91
CA ALA A 128 -11.79 -6.59 2.16
C ALA A 128 -12.40 -5.57 3.14
N PRO A 129 -12.17 -5.73 4.45
CA PRO A 129 -12.62 -4.77 5.44
C PRO A 129 -11.85 -3.45 5.34
N ILE A 130 -12.54 -2.33 5.58
CA ILE A 130 -11.90 -1.03 5.74
C ILE A 130 -11.19 -0.99 7.09
N ILE A 131 -9.94 -0.56 7.09
CA ILE A 131 -9.12 -0.39 8.29
C ILE A 131 -8.90 1.11 8.52
N TYR A 132 -9.12 1.57 9.74
CA TYR A 132 -8.90 2.96 10.07
C TYR A 132 -7.41 3.33 9.89
N PRO A 133 -7.07 4.44 9.20
CA PRO A 133 -5.69 4.75 8.76
C PRO A 133 -4.64 4.78 9.87
N THR A 134 -5.02 5.13 11.09
CA THR A 134 -4.08 5.19 12.24
C THR A 134 -3.81 3.84 12.90
N MET A 135 -4.49 2.76 12.49
CA MET A 135 -4.22 1.42 13.01
C MET A 135 -2.87 0.91 12.51
N LYS A 136 -2.06 0.38 13.43
CA LYS A 136 -0.77 -0.24 13.12
C LYS A 136 -0.98 -1.70 12.71
N SER A 137 -1.40 -1.91 11.48
CA SER A 137 -1.74 -3.25 10.95
C SER A 137 -1.35 -3.40 9.49
N ASN A 138 -1.27 -4.66 9.04
CA ASN A 138 -1.22 -5.06 7.64
C ASN A 138 -2.46 -5.89 7.32
N LEU A 139 -2.94 -5.82 6.11
CA LEU A 139 -4.08 -6.57 5.60
C LEU A 139 -3.60 -7.52 4.51
N ILE A 140 -3.96 -8.79 4.60
CA ILE A 140 -3.72 -9.81 3.59
C ILE A 140 -5.07 -10.18 2.98
N VAL A 141 -5.21 -10.06 1.66
CA VAL A 141 -6.47 -10.32 0.97
C VAL A 141 -6.26 -11.31 -0.17
N PRO A 142 -6.73 -12.56 -0.02
CA PRO A 142 -6.75 -13.53 -1.11
C PRO A 142 -7.68 -13.05 -2.24
N MET A 143 -7.22 -13.16 -3.50
CA MET A 143 -7.99 -12.79 -4.69
C MET A 143 -8.57 -14.05 -5.34
N ALA A 144 -9.89 -14.12 -5.46
CA ALA A 144 -10.63 -15.25 -6.01
C ALA A 144 -10.10 -16.63 -5.53
N PRO A 145 -9.94 -16.85 -4.20
CA PRO A 145 -9.39 -18.11 -3.71
C PRO A 145 -10.33 -19.28 -3.99
N TYR A 146 -9.80 -20.37 -4.56
CA TYR A 146 -10.56 -21.61 -4.74
C TYR A 146 -10.89 -22.27 -3.39
N LYS A 147 -10.10 -22.01 -2.35
CA LYS A 147 -10.31 -22.51 -0.99
C LYS A 147 -11.34 -21.65 -0.25
N LEU A 148 -12.51 -22.21 0.07
CA LEU A 148 -13.60 -21.51 0.76
C LEU A 148 -13.22 -20.91 2.13
N GLY A 149 -12.20 -21.44 2.80
CA GLY A 149 -11.73 -20.96 4.10
C GLY A 149 -10.77 -19.78 4.06
N SER A 150 -10.16 -19.46 2.91
CA SER A 150 -9.27 -18.30 2.81
C SER A 150 -10.09 -17.00 2.86
N ARG A 151 -9.73 -16.13 3.78
CA ARG A 151 -10.43 -14.86 4.07
C ARG A 151 -9.42 -13.74 4.25
N PRO A 152 -9.82 -12.47 4.08
CA PRO A 152 -9.00 -11.35 4.48
C PRO A 152 -8.57 -11.48 5.94
N LEU A 153 -7.29 -11.23 6.20
CA LEU A 153 -6.66 -11.36 7.51
C LEU A 153 -5.93 -10.06 7.87
N ILE A 154 -6.20 -9.53 9.06
CA ILE A 154 -5.52 -8.36 9.61
C ILE A 154 -4.44 -8.84 10.58
N LEU A 155 -3.22 -8.36 10.39
CA LEU A 155 -2.06 -8.66 11.22
C LEU A 155 -1.46 -7.39 11.83
N PRO A 156 -0.78 -7.47 12.98
CA PRO A 156 0.03 -6.38 13.48
C PRO A 156 1.06 -5.91 12.44
N ALA A 157 1.29 -4.60 12.34
CA ALA A 157 2.20 -4.02 11.33
C ALA A 157 3.65 -4.48 11.46
N ASN A 158 4.08 -4.89 12.66
CA ASN A 158 5.43 -5.35 12.95
C ASN A 158 5.67 -6.84 12.64
N TYR A 159 4.68 -7.54 12.05
CA TYR A 159 4.87 -8.91 11.61
C TYR A 159 5.51 -8.93 10.23
N ASP A 160 6.66 -9.61 10.10
CA ASP A 160 7.27 -9.89 8.82
C ASP A 160 6.39 -10.88 8.05
N ILE A 161 6.00 -10.51 6.85
CA ILE A 161 5.19 -11.34 5.97
C ILE A 161 6.09 -11.86 4.85
N SER A 162 5.92 -13.12 4.47
CA SER A 162 6.55 -13.68 3.28
C SER A 162 5.54 -14.42 2.42
N ALA A 163 5.77 -14.40 1.12
CA ALA A 163 4.97 -15.10 0.14
C ALA A 163 5.83 -16.05 -0.68
N LYS A 164 5.25 -17.21 -1.01
CA LYS A 164 5.76 -18.12 -2.01
C LYS A 164 4.71 -18.33 -3.08
N ILE A 165 5.14 -18.38 -4.34
CA ILE A 165 4.28 -18.73 -5.47
C ILE A 165 4.57 -20.15 -5.94
N SER A 166 3.54 -20.85 -6.46
CA SER A 166 3.68 -22.22 -6.99
C SER A 166 2.66 -22.44 -8.09
N GLY A 167 2.88 -23.46 -8.92
CA GLY A 167 1.99 -23.82 -10.02
C GLY A 167 2.49 -23.33 -11.36
N HIS A 168 2.21 -22.10 -11.76
CA HIS A 168 2.83 -21.52 -12.97
C HIS A 168 4.21 -20.97 -12.65
N PRO A 169 5.14 -21.01 -13.65
CA PRO A 169 6.53 -20.58 -13.41
C PRO A 169 6.67 -19.09 -13.11
N GLU A 170 5.68 -18.28 -13.52
CA GLU A 170 5.75 -16.82 -13.41
C GLU A 170 4.46 -16.24 -12.86
N ALA A 171 4.59 -15.20 -12.06
CA ALA A 171 3.54 -14.32 -11.62
C ALA A 171 4.03 -12.86 -11.73
N VAL A 172 3.18 -11.90 -11.47
CA VAL A 172 3.53 -10.48 -11.45
C VAL A 172 3.33 -9.91 -10.06
N MET A 173 4.20 -8.99 -9.68
CA MET A 173 4.08 -8.17 -8.50
C MET A 173 3.94 -6.72 -8.91
N VAL A 174 2.96 -6.01 -8.33
CA VAL A 174 2.71 -4.59 -8.57
C VAL A 174 2.67 -3.86 -7.24
N ILE A 175 3.38 -2.74 -7.12
CA ILE A 175 3.46 -1.92 -5.90
C ILE A 175 2.78 -0.58 -6.17
N ASP A 176 1.72 -0.24 -5.41
CA ASP A 176 0.93 0.99 -5.55
C ASP A 176 0.52 1.29 -7.02
N GLY A 177 0.11 0.25 -7.75
CA GLY A 177 -0.37 0.36 -9.13
C GLY A 177 0.67 0.77 -10.17
N LYS A 178 1.99 0.61 -9.88
CA LYS A 178 3.09 0.94 -10.79
C LYS A 178 3.43 -0.20 -11.73
N ASP A 179 4.66 -0.13 -12.29
CA ASP A 179 5.15 -1.13 -13.24
C ASP A 179 5.15 -2.55 -12.66
N GLU A 180 4.92 -3.53 -13.53
CA GLU A 180 4.94 -4.95 -13.21
C GLU A 180 6.37 -5.45 -12.99
N ILE A 181 6.58 -6.16 -11.89
CA ILE A 181 7.79 -6.90 -11.59
C ILE A 181 7.48 -8.39 -11.76
N PHE A 182 8.15 -9.05 -12.69
CA PHE A 182 7.98 -10.50 -12.88
C PHE A 182 8.67 -11.26 -11.74
N ILE A 183 7.94 -12.21 -11.15
CA ILE A 183 8.40 -13.07 -10.05
C ILE A 183 8.25 -14.54 -10.43
N LYS A 184 9.14 -15.39 -9.89
CA LYS A 184 9.21 -16.83 -10.16
C LYS A 184 8.96 -17.64 -8.88
N GLY A 185 8.71 -18.93 -9.05
CA GLY A 185 8.37 -19.83 -7.94
C GLY A 185 9.48 -20.03 -6.89
N ASP A 186 10.73 -19.80 -7.26
CA ASP A 186 11.92 -19.90 -6.41
C ASP A 186 12.33 -18.56 -5.77
N ASP A 187 11.68 -17.46 -6.17
CA ASP A 187 11.96 -16.15 -5.60
C ASP A 187 11.51 -16.07 -4.12
N LYS A 188 12.35 -15.44 -3.31
CA LYS A 188 12.05 -15.10 -1.93
C LYS A 188 11.41 -13.72 -1.89
N ILE A 189 10.12 -13.68 -1.54
CA ILE A 189 9.33 -12.45 -1.47
C ILE A 189 9.04 -12.15 0.00
N GLU A 190 9.43 -10.97 0.47
CA GLU A 190 9.24 -10.54 1.86
C GLU A 190 8.66 -9.13 1.93
N PHE A 191 7.80 -8.89 2.91
CA PHE A 191 7.15 -7.61 3.18
C PHE A 191 7.39 -7.25 4.64
N LYS A 192 7.90 -6.04 4.88
CA LYS A 192 8.25 -5.55 6.22
C LYS A 192 7.72 -4.15 6.45
N ALA A 193 7.43 -3.82 7.69
CA ALA A 193 7.13 -2.44 8.05
C ALA A 193 8.29 -1.52 7.65
N SER A 194 7.99 -0.47 6.90
CA SER A 194 9.01 0.52 6.52
C SER A 194 9.36 1.40 7.72
N ASN A 195 10.67 1.67 7.88
CA ASN A 195 11.15 2.67 8.83
C ASN A 195 10.90 4.12 8.36
N ASN A 196 10.46 4.30 7.12
CA ASN A 196 10.20 5.60 6.51
C ASN A 196 8.69 5.78 6.28
N PRO A 197 7.91 6.26 7.26
CA PRO A 197 6.48 6.49 7.08
C PRO A 197 6.23 7.56 6.01
N ALA A 198 5.10 7.49 5.32
CA ALA A 198 4.64 8.61 4.51
C ALA A 198 4.09 9.69 5.43
N THR A 199 4.44 10.95 5.18
CA THR A 199 4.01 12.08 6.02
C THR A 199 3.10 12.99 5.22
N LEU A 200 1.86 13.15 5.69
CA LEU A 200 0.90 14.09 5.14
C LEU A 200 0.71 15.28 6.09
N ILE A 201 0.53 16.46 5.51
CA ILE A 201 0.20 17.69 6.24
C ILE A 201 -1.32 17.71 6.47
N ARG A 202 -1.73 17.99 7.71
CA ARG A 202 -3.13 18.12 8.14
C ARG A 202 -3.32 19.42 8.92
N PHE A 203 -4.46 20.09 8.73
CA PHE A 203 -4.80 21.31 9.47
C PHE A 203 -5.71 21.05 10.66
N SER A 204 -6.33 19.89 10.73
CA SER A 204 -7.08 19.42 11.90
C SER A 204 -6.54 18.08 12.41
N LYS A 205 -6.67 17.84 13.71
CA LYS A 205 -6.43 16.49 14.26
C LYS A 205 -7.71 15.67 14.06
N ASN A 206 -7.57 14.55 13.39
CA ASN A 206 -8.62 13.51 13.33
C ASN A 206 -8.76 12.78 14.65
#